data_90aafd32cc18f58b4f909e363684ed49
#
_entry.id   90aafd32cc18f58b4f909e363684ed49
#
_cell.length_a   1.000
_cell.length_b   1.000
_cell.length_c   1.000
_cell.angle_alpha   90.00
_cell.angle_beta   90.00
_cell.angle_gamma   90.00
#
_symmetry.space_group_name_H-M   'P 1'
#
loop_
_entity.id
_entity.type
_entity.pdbx_description
1 polymer ?
#
loop_
_entity_poly.entity_id
_entity_poly.type
_entity_poly.pdbx_seq_one_letter_code
_entity_poly.pdbx_strand_id
1 'polypeptide(L)'
;LRRLFVDADGWQLLAQHFAELPQFIEQVRASGHDLRCDEDALSFVAEVRDGEVRQQTLAAAYPLGADSPELKALLKTELYPYQRAGALFAARAGRVLIGDEMGLGKTVQAIAASEIFARHFAAERV
;
A
#
# COMPACT_ATOMS: atom_id res chain seq x y z
N LEU A 1 15.16 22.07 4.41
CA LEU A 1 13.72 22.40 4.42
C LEU A 1 13.18 22.65 2.99
N ARG A 2 13.69 23.64 2.26
CA ARG A 2 13.18 24.02 0.92
C ARG A 2 13.19 22.92 -0.14
N ARG A 3 13.90 21.82 0.08
CA ARG A 3 13.91 20.68 -0.84
C ARG A 3 12.70 19.77 -0.65
N LEU A 4 12.22 19.61 0.57
CA LEU A 4 11.15 18.68 0.93
C LEU A 4 9.79 19.37 1.05
N PHE A 5 9.80 20.66 1.41
CA PHE A 5 8.61 21.43 1.70
C PHE A 5 8.46 22.61 0.76
N VAL A 6 7.21 22.93 0.44
CA VAL A 6 6.83 24.16 -0.27
C VAL A 6 6.19 25.13 0.72
N ASP A 7 6.49 26.41 0.56
CA ASP A 7 5.87 27.49 1.34
C ASP A 7 4.61 27.96 0.59
N ALA A 8 3.48 27.45 1.01
CA ALA A 8 2.18 27.84 0.49
C ALA A 8 1.20 27.89 1.68
N ASP A 9 0.97 29.10 2.23
CA ASP A 9 0.19 29.30 3.47
C ASP A 9 0.62 28.42 4.66
N GLY A 10 1.93 28.17 4.75
CA GLY A 10 2.59 27.25 5.68
C GLY A 10 3.39 26.18 4.94
N TRP A 11 4.40 25.65 5.62
CA TRP A 11 5.30 24.64 5.03
C TRP A 11 4.56 23.31 4.80
N GLN A 12 4.34 22.95 3.54
CA GLN A 12 3.70 21.70 3.15
C GLN A 12 4.74 20.71 2.59
N LEU A 13 4.74 19.49 3.11
CA LEU A 13 5.56 18.41 2.58
C LEU A 13 5.02 17.96 1.23
N LEU A 14 5.89 17.95 0.22
CA LEU A 14 5.53 17.46 -1.11
C LEU A 14 5.39 15.92 -1.08
N ALA A 15 4.31 15.40 -1.65
CA ALA A 15 4.01 13.96 -1.65
C ALA A 15 5.17 13.10 -2.20
N GLN A 16 5.87 13.59 -3.22
CA GLN A 16 7.03 12.92 -3.82
C GLN A 16 8.23 12.74 -2.86
N HIS A 17 8.24 13.43 -1.72
CA HIS A 17 9.32 13.41 -0.74
C HIS A 17 8.94 12.72 0.57
N PHE A 18 7.79 12.07 0.65
CA PHE A 18 7.39 11.32 1.86
C PHE A 18 8.41 10.25 2.26
N ALA A 19 9.02 9.58 1.30
CA ALA A 19 10.06 8.58 1.56
C ALA A 19 11.33 9.16 2.20
N GLU A 20 11.62 10.46 1.99
CA GLU A 20 12.79 11.15 2.53
C GLU A 20 12.56 11.70 3.95
N LEU A 21 11.30 11.75 4.41
CA LEU A 21 10.95 12.37 5.70
C LEU A 21 11.62 11.70 6.92
N PRO A 22 11.74 10.37 7.03
CA PRO A 22 12.43 9.74 8.16
C PRO A 22 13.90 10.17 8.26
N GLN A 23 14.60 10.21 7.13
CA GLN A 23 15.99 10.68 7.06
C GLN A 23 16.12 12.15 7.46
N PHE A 24 15.17 12.99 7.04
CA PHE A 24 15.13 14.39 7.44
C PHE A 24 14.94 14.55 8.95
N ILE A 25 14.03 13.77 9.56
CA ILE A 25 13.81 13.79 11.01
C ILE A 25 15.10 13.42 11.76
N GLU A 26 15.80 12.38 11.32
CA GLU A 26 17.07 11.98 11.93
C GLU A 26 18.16 13.07 11.81
N GLN A 27 18.27 13.71 10.65
CA GLN A 27 19.20 14.81 10.43
C GLN A 27 18.91 16.03 11.34
N VAL A 28 17.64 16.36 11.52
CA VAL A 28 17.21 17.46 12.39
C VAL A 28 17.54 17.15 13.86
N ARG A 29 17.30 15.92 14.31
CA ARG A 29 17.67 15.47 15.66
C ARG A 29 19.17 15.47 15.87
N ALA A 30 19.94 14.98 14.91
CA ALA A 30 21.41 14.96 14.97
C ALA A 30 22.01 16.38 15.02
N SER A 31 21.34 17.39 14.46
CA SER A 31 21.75 18.79 14.55
C SER A 31 21.32 19.49 15.85
N GLY A 32 20.77 18.75 16.81
CA GLY A 32 20.41 19.28 18.14
C GLY A 32 19.10 20.05 18.17
N HIS A 33 18.26 19.95 17.12
CA HIS A 33 16.94 20.55 17.10
C HIS A 33 15.88 19.57 17.63
N ASP A 34 14.99 20.08 18.50
CA ASP A 34 13.81 19.33 18.94
C ASP A 34 12.71 19.43 17.85
N LEU A 35 12.44 18.31 17.19
CA LEU A 35 11.36 18.21 16.22
C LEU A 35 10.17 17.51 16.89
N ARG A 36 9.09 18.23 17.04
CA ARG A 36 7.80 17.67 17.48
C ARG A 36 6.97 17.32 16.26
N CYS A 37 6.55 16.06 16.19
CA CYS A 37 5.62 15.59 15.17
C CYS A 37 4.36 15.11 15.89
N ASP A 38 3.21 15.50 15.37
CA ASP A 38 1.94 14.97 15.84
C ASP A 38 1.82 13.49 15.48
N GLU A 39 1.17 12.72 16.34
CA GLU A 39 1.02 11.27 16.16
C GLU A 39 0.25 10.94 14.88
N ASP A 40 -0.74 11.74 14.54
CA ASP A 40 -1.50 11.61 13.28
C ASP A 40 -0.62 11.80 12.04
N ALA A 41 0.33 12.75 12.08
CA ALA A 41 1.26 12.98 10.98
C ALA A 41 2.22 11.79 10.79
N LEU A 42 2.72 11.23 11.90
CA LEU A 42 3.59 10.05 11.85
C LEU A 42 2.83 8.82 11.34
N SER A 43 1.60 8.63 11.77
CA SER A 43 0.72 7.56 11.30
C SER A 43 0.45 7.67 9.82
N PHE A 44 0.17 8.86 9.31
CA PHE A 44 -0.04 9.12 7.90
C PHE A 44 1.21 8.80 7.05
N VAL A 45 2.39 9.24 7.50
CA VAL A 45 3.67 8.93 6.82
C VAL A 45 3.92 7.43 6.77
N ALA A 46 3.64 6.72 7.88
CA ALA A 46 3.75 5.27 7.92
C ALA A 46 2.78 4.59 6.93
N GLU A 47 1.53 5.03 6.86
CA GLU A 47 0.54 4.52 5.90
C GLU A 47 0.98 4.70 4.45
N VAL A 48 1.50 5.88 4.09
CA VAL A 48 2.01 6.16 2.74
C VAL A 48 3.18 5.25 2.41
N ARG A 49 4.16 5.13 3.30
CA ARG A 49 5.32 4.26 3.12
C ARG A 49 4.91 2.79 2.97
N ASP A 50 4.02 2.31 3.82
CA ASP A 50 3.54 0.93 3.77
C ASP A 50 2.74 0.67 2.49
N GLY A 51 2.02 1.67 1.98
CA GLY A 51 1.37 1.65 0.68
C GLY A 51 2.35 1.51 -0.48
N GLU A 52 3.45 2.26 -0.46
CA GLU A 52 4.50 2.19 -1.48
C GLU A 52 5.20 0.82 -1.47
N VAL A 53 5.60 0.33 -0.29
CA VAL A 53 6.20 -1.00 -0.12
C VAL A 53 5.26 -2.09 -0.65
N ARG A 54 3.97 -1.99 -0.32
CA ARG A 54 2.95 -2.92 -0.78
C ARG A 54 2.83 -2.92 -2.31
N GLN A 55 2.79 -1.75 -2.92
CA GLN A 55 2.74 -1.61 -4.38
C GLN A 55 3.97 -2.21 -5.06
N GLN A 56 5.16 -1.92 -4.56
CA GLN A 56 6.42 -2.44 -5.10
C GLN A 56 6.50 -3.96 -4.97
N THR A 57 6.16 -4.50 -3.80
CA THR A 57 6.15 -5.94 -3.54
C THR A 57 5.21 -6.67 -4.50
N LEU A 58 3.99 -6.16 -4.66
CA LEU A 58 3.00 -6.77 -5.55
C LEU A 58 3.32 -6.56 -7.03
N ALA A 59 3.98 -5.47 -7.41
CA ALA A 59 4.45 -5.29 -8.78
C ALA A 59 5.55 -6.30 -9.14
N ALA A 60 6.45 -6.59 -8.21
CA ALA A 60 7.50 -7.60 -8.38
C ALA A 60 6.93 -9.03 -8.42
N ALA A 61 5.97 -9.34 -7.53
CA ALA A 61 5.34 -10.65 -7.44
C ALA A 61 4.41 -10.95 -8.63
N TYR A 62 3.77 -9.94 -9.17
CA TYR A 62 2.80 -10.05 -10.26
C TYR A 62 3.14 -9.10 -11.43
N PRO A 63 4.22 -9.35 -12.17
CA PRO A 63 4.71 -8.43 -13.20
C PRO A 63 3.73 -8.24 -14.37
N LEU A 64 2.88 -9.23 -14.65
CA LEU A 64 1.82 -9.16 -15.65
C LEU A 64 0.45 -8.76 -15.05
N GLY A 65 0.45 -8.23 -13.81
CA GLY A 65 -0.79 -7.84 -13.14
C GLY A 65 -1.75 -9.01 -12.95
N ALA A 66 -3.01 -8.81 -13.31
CA ALA A 66 -4.06 -9.83 -13.21
C ALA A 66 -3.82 -11.07 -14.10
N ASP A 67 -2.94 -10.97 -15.09
CA ASP A 67 -2.62 -12.06 -16.00
C ASP A 67 -1.39 -12.87 -15.59
N SER A 68 -0.76 -12.51 -14.48
CA SER A 68 0.39 -13.23 -13.92
C SER A 68 0.01 -14.69 -13.63
N PRO A 69 0.84 -15.68 -14.04
CA PRO A 69 0.60 -17.09 -13.78
C PRO A 69 0.44 -17.41 -12.29
N GLU A 70 1.22 -16.73 -11.45
CA GLU A 70 1.21 -16.87 -9.99
C GLU A 70 -0.18 -16.49 -9.41
N LEU A 71 -0.81 -15.48 -10.00
CA LEU A 71 -2.15 -15.05 -9.58
C LEU A 71 -3.24 -15.98 -10.09
N LYS A 72 -3.06 -16.58 -11.28
CA LYS A 72 -3.95 -17.61 -11.82
C LYS A 72 -3.94 -18.89 -10.96
N ALA A 73 -2.79 -19.22 -10.39
CA ALA A 73 -2.59 -20.36 -9.50
C ALA A 73 -2.76 -20.03 -8.00
N LEU A 74 -3.29 -18.86 -7.67
CA LEU A 74 -3.38 -18.39 -6.28
C LEU A 74 -4.26 -19.27 -5.41
N LEU A 75 -5.41 -19.67 -5.93
CA LEU A 75 -6.39 -20.53 -5.27
C LEU A 75 -6.53 -21.85 -6.03
N LYS A 76 -7.10 -22.84 -5.36
CA LYS A 76 -7.46 -24.13 -5.99
C LYS A 76 -8.56 -23.98 -7.05
N THR A 77 -9.40 -22.95 -6.92
CA THR A 77 -10.45 -22.60 -7.88
C THR A 77 -9.91 -21.57 -8.85
N GLU A 78 -10.18 -21.74 -10.12
CA GLU A 78 -9.82 -20.78 -11.15
C GLU A 78 -10.61 -19.47 -10.95
N LEU A 79 -9.87 -18.36 -10.89
CA LEU A 79 -10.44 -17.03 -10.77
C LEU A 79 -10.73 -16.45 -12.16
N TYR A 80 -11.88 -15.85 -12.34
CA TYR A 80 -12.16 -15.06 -13.54
C TYR A 80 -11.23 -13.84 -13.63
N PRO A 81 -10.95 -13.31 -14.84
CA PRO A 81 -10.05 -12.18 -15.03
C PRO A 81 -10.40 -10.98 -14.15
N TYR A 82 -11.69 -10.61 -14.05
CA TYR A 82 -12.13 -9.49 -13.22
C TYR A 82 -11.94 -9.76 -11.72
N GLN A 83 -12.09 -11.02 -11.27
CA GLN A 83 -11.86 -11.40 -9.86
C GLN A 83 -10.37 -11.29 -9.51
N ARG A 84 -9.49 -11.70 -10.40
CA ARG A 84 -8.03 -11.51 -10.23
C ARG A 84 -7.67 -10.04 -10.16
N ALA A 85 -8.22 -9.24 -11.07
CA ALA A 85 -8.01 -7.79 -11.07
C ALA A 85 -8.52 -7.14 -9.78
N GLY A 86 -9.71 -7.51 -9.32
CA GLY A 86 -10.30 -7.01 -8.08
C GLY A 86 -9.50 -7.40 -6.84
N ALA A 87 -9.06 -8.66 -6.74
CA ALA A 87 -8.23 -9.13 -5.64
C ALA A 87 -6.87 -8.42 -5.59
N LEU A 88 -6.22 -8.25 -6.74
CA LEU A 88 -4.94 -7.54 -6.82
C LEU A 88 -5.10 -6.05 -6.51
N PHE A 89 -6.18 -5.42 -6.97
CA PHE A 89 -6.52 -4.04 -6.61
C PHE A 89 -6.72 -3.91 -5.09
N ALA A 90 -7.50 -4.81 -4.48
CA ALA A 90 -7.72 -4.82 -3.04
C ALA A 90 -6.41 -4.96 -2.26
N ALA A 91 -5.55 -5.87 -2.68
CA ALA A 91 -4.25 -6.08 -2.05
C ALA A 91 -3.34 -4.85 -2.17
N ARG A 92 -3.34 -4.14 -3.30
CA ARG A 92 -2.56 -2.91 -3.50
C ARG A 92 -3.09 -1.74 -2.66
N ALA A 93 -4.40 -1.58 -2.62
CA ALA A 93 -5.03 -0.49 -1.88
C ALA A 93 -4.94 -0.66 -0.36
N GLY A 94 -4.94 -1.90 0.15
CA GLY A 94 -4.93 -2.21 1.58
C GLY A 94 -6.29 -2.07 2.25
N ARG A 95 -7.03 -1.01 1.96
CA ARG A 95 -8.43 -0.81 2.36
C ARG A 95 -9.25 -0.51 1.13
N VAL A 96 -10.31 -1.29 0.91
CA VAL A 96 -11.14 -1.18 -0.29
C VAL A 96 -12.55 -1.66 -0.02
N LEU A 97 -13.50 -1.09 -0.75
CA LEU A 97 -14.86 -1.59 -0.83
C LEU A 97 -15.02 -2.35 -2.16
N ILE A 98 -15.35 -3.64 -2.09
CA ILE A 98 -15.69 -4.44 -3.27
C ILE A 98 -17.19 -4.28 -3.52
N GLY A 99 -17.54 -3.39 -4.45
CA GLY A 99 -18.91 -2.99 -4.76
C GLY A 99 -19.54 -3.70 -5.95
N ASP A 100 -19.01 -4.87 -6.37
CA ASP A 100 -19.54 -5.64 -7.50
C ASP A 100 -20.99 -6.06 -7.28
N GLU A 101 -21.72 -6.33 -8.37
CA GLU A 101 -23.11 -6.82 -8.30
C GLU A 101 -23.20 -8.17 -7.57
N MET A 102 -24.41 -8.48 -7.12
CA MET A 102 -24.69 -9.77 -6.47
C MET A 102 -24.40 -10.94 -7.42
N GLY A 103 -23.76 -11.98 -6.90
CA GLY A 103 -23.42 -13.18 -7.70
C GLY A 103 -22.05 -13.13 -8.40
N LEU A 104 -21.37 -11.99 -8.48
CA LEU A 104 -20.05 -11.88 -9.13
C LEU A 104 -18.87 -12.40 -8.28
N GLY A 105 -19.13 -13.06 -7.16
CA GLY A 105 -18.10 -13.73 -6.37
C GLY A 105 -17.22 -12.77 -5.55
N LYS A 106 -17.81 -11.73 -4.92
CA LYS A 106 -17.09 -10.83 -3.98
C LYS A 106 -16.35 -11.59 -2.90
N THR A 107 -16.95 -12.64 -2.35
CA THR A 107 -16.32 -13.50 -1.35
C THR A 107 -15.05 -14.16 -1.87
N VAL A 108 -15.06 -14.63 -3.12
CA VAL A 108 -13.88 -15.25 -3.75
C VAL A 108 -12.78 -14.22 -3.97
N GLN A 109 -13.14 -12.99 -4.35
CA GLN A 109 -12.17 -11.87 -4.46
C GLN A 109 -11.57 -11.53 -3.10
N ALA A 110 -12.39 -11.48 -2.04
CA ALA A 110 -11.90 -11.23 -0.68
C ALA A 110 -10.95 -12.33 -0.20
N ILE A 111 -11.29 -13.60 -0.43
CA ILE A 111 -10.42 -14.74 -0.10
C ILE A 111 -9.10 -14.66 -0.89
N ALA A 112 -9.17 -14.33 -2.17
CA ALA A 112 -7.97 -14.16 -3.00
C ALA A 112 -7.08 -13.01 -2.51
N ALA A 113 -7.67 -11.87 -2.16
CA ALA A 113 -6.92 -10.76 -1.56
C ALA A 113 -6.28 -11.16 -0.22
N SER A 114 -7.01 -11.87 0.63
CA SER A 114 -6.49 -12.39 1.90
C SER A 114 -5.31 -13.33 1.70
N GLU A 115 -5.37 -14.22 0.71
CA GLU A 115 -4.27 -15.12 0.35
C GLU A 115 -3.04 -14.34 -0.15
N ILE A 116 -3.24 -13.27 -0.92
CA ILE A 116 -2.15 -12.36 -1.33
C ILE A 116 -1.49 -11.73 -0.09
N PHE A 117 -2.28 -11.25 0.87
CA PHE A 117 -1.75 -10.69 2.11
C PHE A 117 -0.98 -11.72 2.94
N ALA A 118 -1.49 -12.93 3.07
CA ALA A 118 -0.81 -14.01 3.79
C ALA A 118 0.54 -14.37 3.16
N ARG A 119 0.61 -14.46 1.83
CA ARG A 119 1.83 -14.85 1.10
C ARG A 119 2.92 -13.78 1.10
N HIS A 120 2.54 -12.51 0.99
CA HIS A 120 3.51 -11.43 0.72
C HIS A 120 3.76 -10.52 1.93
N PHE A 121 2.85 -10.49 2.89
CA PHE A 121 2.92 -9.57 4.03
C PHE A 121 2.80 -10.25 5.39
N ALA A 122 2.93 -11.58 5.42
CA ALA A 122 2.85 -12.40 6.64
C ALA A 122 1.60 -12.09 7.50
N ALA A 123 0.48 -11.75 6.85
CA ALA A 123 -0.77 -11.49 7.56
C ALA A 123 -1.34 -12.82 8.10
N GLU A 124 -1.34 -12.98 9.40
CA GLU A 124 -1.86 -14.17 10.08
C GLU A 124 -3.38 -14.10 10.31
N ARG A 125 -3.93 -12.89 10.28
CA ARG A 125 -5.37 -12.61 10.44
C ARG A 125 -5.82 -11.57 9.44
N VAL A 126 -6.92 -11.83 8.79
CA VAL A 126 -7.58 -10.95 7.82
C VAL A 126 -9.03 -10.75 8.21
#